data_8871c067a0acdb0fc3334fd57297b2a6
#
_entry.id   8871c067a0acdb0fc3334fd57297b2a6
#
_cell.length_a   1.000
_cell.length_b   1.000
_cell.length_c   1.000
_cell.angle_alpha   90.00
_cell.angle_beta   90.00
_cell.angle_gamma   90.00
#
_symmetry.space_group_name_H-M   'P 1'
#
loop_
_entity.id
_entity.type
_entity.pdbx_description
1 polymer ?
#
loop_
_entity_poly.entity_id
_entity_poly.type
_entity_poly.pdbx_seq_one_letter_code
_entity_poly.pdbx_strand_id
1 'polypeptide(L)'
;EYDGSHLKFPGMTPDIDLRPHQLNAVAHQLYGDNTLLAHCVGAGKTFEMIAAAMESKRLGLCQKSLFVVPNHLTEQWASDFLRLYPGANILAATKKDFEPANRKKFCSRIATGDYDAVIIGHSQFEKIPLSQERQIGIIERQIDEIELAIEQAKADNGERYTIKQMEKSRKSLMTRLEKLNDTSRKDNVVTFEQLGVDRLFVDESHNYKNLFLYTKMRNVAGIAQTEAQKSSDMFAKCQYLDELTGGKGITFATGTPISNSMTELYSVGYMVLCSIDSEIHKVTGKIMLGTGEGD
;
A
#
# COMPACT_ATOMS: atom_id res chain seq x y z
N GLU A 1 2.48 -21.89 -9.49
CA GLU A 1 1.47 -21.29 -10.39
C GLU A 1 0.11 -21.45 -9.75
N TYR A 2 -0.67 -20.35 -9.63
CA TYR A 2 -1.98 -20.39 -9.00
C TYR A 2 -3.04 -20.62 -10.08
N ASP A 3 -3.83 -21.66 -9.92
CA ASP A 3 -4.99 -21.95 -10.78
C ASP A 3 -6.28 -21.56 -10.07
N GLY A 4 -7.00 -20.59 -10.63
CA GLY A 4 -8.29 -20.11 -10.13
C GLY A 4 -9.51 -20.74 -10.77
N SER A 5 -9.35 -21.72 -11.64
CA SER A 5 -10.47 -22.32 -12.39
C SER A 5 -11.55 -22.97 -11.51
N HIS A 6 -11.19 -23.37 -10.29
CA HIS A 6 -12.10 -23.97 -9.31
C HIS A 6 -12.88 -22.93 -8.47
N LEU A 7 -12.52 -21.65 -8.57
CA LEU A 7 -13.12 -20.59 -7.76
C LEU A 7 -14.59 -20.38 -8.18
N LYS A 8 -15.43 -20.16 -7.18
CA LYS A 8 -16.80 -19.74 -7.33
C LYS A 8 -17.00 -18.45 -6.58
N PHE A 9 -17.80 -17.56 -7.16
CA PHE A 9 -18.01 -16.21 -6.62
C PHE A 9 -19.50 -16.02 -6.24
N PRO A 10 -19.95 -16.55 -5.09
CA PRO A 10 -21.32 -16.36 -4.63
C PRO A 10 -21.63 -14.85 -4.45
N GLY A 11 -22.75 -14.42 -5.00
CA GLY A 11 -23.18 -13.01 -4.96
C GLY A 11 -22.64 -12.14 -6.09
N MET A 12 -21.73 -12.66 -6.92
CA MET A 12 -21.33 -12.00 -8.16
C MET A 12 -22.48 -12.08 -9.18
N THR A 13 -22.64 -11.03 -10.00
CA THR A 13 -23.64 -11.02 -11.06
C THR A 13 -23.42 -12.17 -12.06
N PRO A 14 -24.47 -12.87 -12.50
CA PRO A 14 -24.32 -13.93 -13.49
C PRO A 14 -24.01 -13.42 -14.90
N ASP A 15 -24.12 -12.11 -15.14
CA ASP A 15 -23.92 -11.51 -16.46
C ASP A 15 -22.44 -11.25 -16.78
N ILE A 16 -21.54 -11.48 -15.81
CA ILE A 16 -20.12 -11.22 -15.96
C ILE A 16 -19.33 -12.49 -15.60
N ASP A 17 -18.55 -12.97 -16.55
CA ASP A 17 -17.58 -14.05 -16.34
C ASP A 17 -16.16 -13.50 -16.25
N LEU A 18 -15.45 -13.92 -15.23
CA LEU A 18 -14.02 -13.59 -15.11
C LEU A 18 -13.20 -14.45 -16.09
N ARG A 19 -12.27 -13.81 -16.78
CA ARG A 19 -11.39 -14.50 -17.72
C ARG A 19 -10.37 -15.38 -16.98
N PRO A 20 -9.77 -16.40 -17.62
CA PRO A 20 -8.81 -17.30 -16.95
C PRO A 20 -7.67 -16.58 -16.24
N HIS A 21 -7.05 -15.55 -16.84
CA HIS A 21 -6.00 -14.77 -16.19
C HIS A 21 -6.50 -14.01 -14.95
N GLN A 22 -7.76 -13.53 -14.96
CA GLN A 22 -8.37 -12.88 -13.81
C GLN A 22 -8.63 -13.89 -12.68
N LEU A 23 -9.11 -15.09 -13.00
CA LEU A 23 -9.28 -16.17 -12.01
C LEU A 23 -7.95 -16.53 -11.34
N ASN A 24 -6.89 -16.66 -12.13
CA ASN A 24 -5.55 -16.94 -11.61
C ASN A 24 -5.02 -15.79 -10.74
N ALA A 25 -5.28 -14.54 -11.13
CA ALA A 25 -4.93 -13.37 -10.33
C ALA A 25 -5.70 -13.33 -9.00
N VAL A 26 -6.98 -13.68 -9.00
CA VAL A 26 -7.77 -13.80 -7.77
C VAL A 26 -7.22 -14.93 -6.89
N ALA A 27 -6.95 -16.10 -7.45
CA ALA A 27 -6.36 -17.23 -6.70
C ALA A 27 -5.01 -16.84 -6.06
N HIS A 28 -4.16 -16.11 -6.80
CA HIS A 28 -2.90 -15.60 -6.26
C HIS A 28 -3.11 -14.66 -5.06
N GLN A 29 -4.09 -13.76 -5.15
CA GLN A 29 -4.42 -12.84 -4.05
C GLN A 29 -5.03 -13.55 -2.83
N LEU A 30 -5.73 -14.68 -3.02
CA LEU A 30 -6.36 -15.44 -1.93
C LEU A 30 -5.38 -16.36 -1.20
N TYR A 31 -4.53 -17.04 -1.94
CA TYR A 31 -3.68 -18.13 -1.43
C TYR A 31 -2.20 -17.78 -1.35
N GLY A 32 -1.79 -16.70 -2.02
CA GLY A 32 -0.42 -16.19 -1.97
C GLY A 32 -0.19 -15.19 -0.86
N ASP A 33 0.99 -14.61 -0.91
CA ASP A 33 1.38 -13.49 -0.06
C ASP A 33 0.94 -12.15 -0.69
N ASN A 34 1.44 -11.02 -0.18
CA ASN A 34 1.21 -9.72 -0.79
C ASN A 34 1.48 -9.74 -2.29
N THR A 35 0.62 -9.08 -3.04
CA THR A 35 0.57 -9.25 -4.50
C THR A 35 0.75 -7.93 -5.24
N LEU A 36 1.53 -7.96 -6.33
CA LEU A 36 1.59 -6.88 -7.31
C LEU A 36 0.94 -7.35 -8.62
N LEU A 37 -0.20 -6.76 -8.98
CA LEU A 37 -0.89 -6.97 -10.25
C LEU A 37 -0.30 -6.01 -11.30
N ALA A 38 0.73 -6.45 -12.01
CA ALA A 38 1.38 -5.70 -13.09
C ALA A 38 0.76 -6.03 -14.46
N HIS A 39 -0.56 -6.07 -14.52
CA HIS A 39 -1.29 -6.35 -15.75
C HIS A 39 -1.44 -5.10 -16.62
N CYS A 40 -1.46 -5.29 -17.94
CA CYS A 40 -1.66 -4.19 -18.88
C CYS A 40 -2.97 -3.42 -18.63
N VAL A 41 -3.05 -2.22 -19.17
CA VAL A 41 -4.29 -1.43 -19.14
C VAL A 41 -5.39 -2.19 -19.88
N GLY A 42 -6.58 -2.29 -19.29
CA GLY A 42 -7.71 -3.01 -19.88
C GLY A 42 -7.77 -4.51 -19.54
N ALA A 43 -6.81 -5.07 -18.82
CA ALA A 43 -6.84 -6.48 -18.39
C ALA A 43 -7.95 -6.81 -17.36
N GLY A 44 -8.58 -5.78 -16.79
CA GLY A 44 -9.66 -5.96 -15.81
C GLY A 44 -9.21 -6.08 -14.37
N LYS A 45 -8.08 -5.46 -13.99
CA LYS A 45 -7.54 -5.44 -12.62
C LYS A 45 -8.56 -5.03 -11.56
N THR A 46 -9.47 -4.11 -11.90
CA THR A 46 -10.55 -3.68 -11.01
C THR A 46 -11.40 -4.87 -10.56
N PHE A 47 -11.83 -5.72 -11.49
CA PHE A 47 -12.64 -6.90 -11.17
C PHE A 47 -11.83 -7.98 -10.44
N GLU A 48 -10.54 -8.12 -10.75
CA GLU A 48 -9.63 -9.02 -10.01
C GLU A 48 -9.55 -8.64 -8.53
N MET A 49 -9.37 -7.36 -8.23
CA MET A 49 -9.30 -6.86 -6.85
C MET A 49 -10.65 -6.95 -6.13
N ILE A 50 -11.76 -6.59 -6.79
CA ILE A 50 -13.10 -6.67 -6.21
C ILE A 50 -13.46 -8.12 -5.88
N ALA A 51 -13.25 -9.05 -6.82
CA ALA A 51 -13.55 -10.45 -6.61
C ALA A 51 -12.68 -11.05 -5.50
N ALA A 52 -11.38 -10.70 -5.45
CA ALA A 52 -10.49 -11.12 -4.37
C ALA A 52 -10.92 -10.59 -3.00
N ALA A 53 -11.38 -9.35 -2.91
CA ALA A 53 -11.86 -8.76 -1.66
C ALA A 53 -13.12 -9.48 -1.14
N MET A 54 -14.10 -9.67 -2.01
CA MET A 54 -15.36 -10.32 -1.65
C MET A 54 -15.15 -11.77 -1.25
N GLU A 55 -14.33 -12.50 -2.00
CA GLU A 55 -14.03 -13.90 -1.70
C GLU A 55 -13.19 -14.05 -0.44
N SER A 56 -12.24 -13.13 -0.19
CA SER A 56 -11.47 -13.08 1.05
C SER A 56 -12.36 -12.93 2.27
N LYS A 57 -13.34 -12.03 2.20
CA LYS A 57 -14.30 -11.84 3.29
C LYS A 57 -15.20 -13.06 3.47
N ARG A 58 -15.71 -13.62 2.37
CA ARG A 58 -16.54 -14.84 2.41
C ARG A 58 -15.81 -16.03 3.04
N LEU A 59 -14.54 -16.18 2.74
CA LEU A 59 -13.68 -17.25 3.28
C LEU A 59 -13.17 -16.97 4.70
N GLY A 60 -13.45 -15.79 5.25
CA GLY A 60 -12.97 -15.39 6.57
C GLY A 60 -11.47 -15.03 6.61
N LEU A 61 -10.85 -14.77 5.45
CA LEU A 61 -9.45 -14.37 5.34
C LEU A 61 -9.23 -12.89 5.67
N CYS A 62 -10.29 -12.07 5.62
CA CYS A 62 -10.26 -10.69 6.05
C CYS A 62 -11.61 -10.26 6.63
N GLN A 63 -11.60 -9.19 7.43
CA GLN A 63 -12.79 -8.59 8.01
C GLN A 63 -13.22 -7.36 7.22
N LYS A 64 -12.28 -6.51 6.81
CA LYS A 64 -12.56 -5.22 6.20
C LYS A 64 -11.52 -4.86 5.14
N SER A 65 -11.95 -4.75 3.89
CA SER A 65 -11.11 -4.34 2.77
C SER A 65 -11.17 -2.83 2.57
N LEU A 66 -10.00 -2.22 2.35
CA LEU A 66 -9.85 -0.81 1.96
C LEU A 66 -9.27 -0.72 0.55
N PHE A 67 -9.96 0.01 -0.32
CA PHE A 67 -9.51 0.34 -1.67
C PHE A 67 -9.02 1.77 -1.71
N VAL A 68 -7.78 1.95 -2.10
CA VAL A 68 -7.12 3.26 -2.29
C VAL A 68 -6.92 3.46 -3.79
N VAL A 69 -7.67 4.39 -4.35
CA VAL A 69 -7.79 4.58 -5.80
C VAL A 69 -7.51 6.04 -6.19
N PRO A 70 -7.25 6.36 -7.46
CA PRO A 70 -7.15 7.74 -7.89
C PRO A 70 -8.39 8.54 -7.50
N ASN A 71 -8.20 9.78 -7.00
CA ASN A 71 -9.26 10.58 -6.40
C ASN A 71 -10.49 10.77 -7.31
N HIS A 72 -10.28 10.85 -8.63
CA HIS A 72 -11.34 11.05 -9.62
C HIS A 72 -12.07 9.75 -10.00
N LEU A 73 -11.60 8.60 -9.54
CA LEU A 73 -12.15 7.28 -9.87
C LEU A 73 -12.96 6.66 -8.72
N THR A 74 -13.11 7.32 -7.58
CA THR A 74 -13.83 6.74 -6.42
C THR A 74 -15.26 6.35 -6.75
N GLU A 75 -16.00 7.20 -7.48
CA GLU A 75 -17.37 6.92 -7.89
C GLU A 75 -17.44 5.79 -8.94
N GLN A 76 -16.49 5.77 -9.88
CA GLN A 76 -16.37 4.70 -10.87
C GLN A 76 -16.11 3.35 -10.20
N TRP A 77 -15.18 3.32 -9.24
CA TRP A 77 -14.89 2.12 -8.46
C TRP A 77 -16.11 1.61 -7.68
N ALA A 78 -16.88 2.52 -7.06
CA ALA A 78 -18.12 2.15 -6.39
C ALA A 78 -19.16 1.58 -7.36
N SER A 79 -19.30 2.17 -8.53
CA SER A 79 -20.18 1.70 -9.60
C SER A 79 -19.76 0.33 -10.11
N ASP A 80 -18.49 0.12 -10.39
CA ASP A 80 -17.95 -1.16 -10.85
C ASP A 80 -18.08 -2.25 -9.77
N PHE A 81 -17.91 -1.88 -8.51
CA PHE A 81 -18.10 -2.79 -7.38
C PHE A 81 -19.55 -3.31 -7.32
N LEU A 82 -20.52 -2.40 -7.36
CA LEU A 82 -21.94 -2.76 -7.33
C LEU A 82 -22.44 -3.42 -8.63
N ARG A 83 -21.76 -3.14 -9.74
CA ARG A 83 -22.01 -3.84 -11.00
C ARG A 83 -21.59 -5.30 -10.91
N LEU A 84 -20.46 -5.59 -10.30
CA LEU A 84 -19.95 -6.96 -10.14
C LEU A 84 -20.67 -7.69 -8.99
N TYR A 85 -20.88 -7.02 -7.85
CA TYR A 85 -21.58 -7.53 -6.67
C TYR A 85 -22.74 -6.61 -6.26
N PRO A 86 -23.94 -6.77 -6.84
CA PRO A 86 -25.07 -5.87 -6.57
C PRO A 86 -25.54 -5.84 -5.11
N GLY A 87 -25.28 -6.90 -4.36
CA GLY A 87 -25.64 -7.01 -2.94
C GLY A 87 -24.55 -6.56 -1.96
N ALA A 88 -23.42 -6.04 -2.44
CA ALA A 88 -22.33 -5.64 -1.58
C ALA A 88 -22.65 -4.40 -0.75
N ASN A 89 -22.23 -4.41 0.53
CA ASN A 89 -22.32 -3.26 1.42
C ASN A 89 -21.00 -2.49 1.37
N ILE A 90 -20.95 -1.41 0.57
CA ILE A 90 -19.75 -0.61 0.37
C ILE A 90 -19.92 0.81 0.93
N LEU A 91 -18.80 1.41 1.33
CA LEU A 91 -18.71 2.81 1.74
C LEU A 91 -17.70 3.52 0.83
N ALA A 92 -18.18 4.40 -0.03
CA ALA A 92 -17.32 5.21 -0.90
C ALA A 92 -17.22 6.64 -0.36
N ALA A 93 -16.00 7.15 -0.22
CA ALA A 93 -15.74 8.49 0.27
C ALA A 93 -16.04 9.55 -0.79
N THR A 94 -16.61 10.65 -0.35
CA THR A 94 -16.74 11.88 -1.11
C THR A 94 -15.68 12.90 -0.69
N LYS A 95 -15.52 13.99 -1.45
CA LYS A 95 -14.61 15.08 -1.07
C LYS A 95 -14.98 15.69 0.30
N LYS A 96 -16.28 15.80 0.59
CA LYS A 96 -16.81 16.38 1.83
C LYS A 96 -16.47 15.53 3.06
N ASP A 97 -16.37 14.22 2.92
CA ASP A 97 -16.09 13.32 4.02
C ASP A 97 -14.69 13.55 4.62
N PHE A 98 -13.75 14.04 3.82
CA PHE A 98 -12.37 14.32 4.25
C PHE A 98 -12.08 15.81 4.51
N GLU A 99 -13.09 16.65 4.53
CA GLU A 99 -12.97 18.00 5.12
C GLU A 99 -12.67 17.89 6.62
N PRO A 100 -11.93 18.85 7.21
CA PRO A 100 -11.51 18.77 8.62
C PRO A 100 -12.66 18.50 9.60
N ALA A 101 -13.84 19.08 9.34
CA ALA A 101 -15.02 18.91 10.20
C ALA A 101 -15.66 17.51 10.11
N ASN A 102 -15.54 16.83 8.97
CA ASN A 102 -16.25 15.58 8.68
C ASN A 102 -15.38 14.35 8.80
N ARG A 103 -14.06 14.49 8.62
CA ARG A 103 -13.10 13.39 8.54
C ARG A 103 -13.18 12.44 9.73
N LYS A 104 -13.25 12.96 10.95
CA LYS A 104 -13.38 12.14 12.14
C LYS A 104 -14.64 11.27 12.11
N LYS A 105 -15.78 11.86 11.73
CA LYS A 105 -17.05 11.15 11.61
C LYS A 105 -16.98 10.04 10.55
N PHE A 106 -16.38 10.33 9.40
CA PHE A 106 -16.22 9.34 8.33
C PHE A 106 -15.30 8.20 8.75
N CYS A 107 -14.12 8.48 9.34
CA CYS A 107 -13.23 7.46 9.87
C CYS A 107 -13.89 6.62 10.97
N SER A 108 -14.69 7.23 11.83
CA SER A 108 -15.48 6.50 12.85
C SER A 108 -16.51 5.56 12.21
N ARG A 109 -17.13 5.95 11.10
CA ARG A 109 -18.03 5.06 10.34
C ARG A 109 -17.27 3.86 9.78
N ILE A 110 -16.06 4.07 9.25
CA ILE A 110 -15.21 2.96 8.80
C ILE A 110 -14.90 2.02 9.96
N ALA A 111 -14.49 2.58 11.12
CA ALA A 111 -14.08 1.81 12.28
C ALA A 111 -15.21 0.93 12.85
N THR A 112 -16.42 1.46 12.90
CA THR A 112 -17.58 0.81 13.56
C THR A 112 -18.51 0.07 12.60
N GLY A 113 -18.44 0.36 11.29
CA GLY A 113 -19.33 -0.25 10.30
C GLY A 113 -18.83 -1.61 9.81
N ASP A 114 -19.77 -2.48 9.49
CA ASP A 114 -19.49 -3.75 8.81
C ASP A 114 -19.68 -3.56 7.31
N TYR A 115 -18.61 -3.19 6.64
CA TYR A 115 -18.57 -3.00 5.20
C TYR A 115 -17.82 -4.14 4.52
N ASP A 116 -18.29 -4.54 3.33
CA ASP A 116 -17.55 -5.45 2.46
C ASP A 116 -16.31 -4.77 1.88
N ALA A 117 -16.44 -3.48 1.58
CA ALA A 117 -15.34 -2.65 1.13
C ALA A 117 -15.54 -1.19 1.49
N VAL A 118 -14.43 -0.50 1.73
CA VAL A 118 -14.36 0.96 1.84
C VAL A 118 -13.50 1.47 0.69
N ILE A 119 -13.96 2.49 -0.04
CA ILE A 119 -13.27 3.05 -1.20
C ILE A 119 -12.93 4.50 -0.91
N ILE A 120 -11.64 4.84 -0.94
CA ILE A 120 -11.15 6.20 -0.71
C ILE A 120 -10.13 6.60 -1.77
N GLY A 121 -9.95 7.91 -1.96
CA GLY A 121 -8.94 8.45 -2.86
C GLY A 121 -7.54 8.46 -2.25
N HIS A 122 -6.49 8.48 -3.10
CA HIS A 122 -5.09 8.55 -2.67
C HIS A 122 -4.84 9.70 -1.69
N SER A 123 -5.33 10.91 -2.00
CA SER A 123 -5.14 12.08 -1.12
C SER A 123 -5.96 12.00 0.18
N GLN A 124 -7.00 11.19 0.22
CA GLN A 124 -7.79 10.93 1.42
C GLN A 124 -7.08 9.93 2.33
N PHE A 125 -6.47 8.90 1.75
CA PHE A 125 -5.66 7.93 2.46
C PHE A 125 -4.49 8.57 3.21
N GLU A 126 -3.81 9.53 2.59
CA GLU A 126 -2.73 10.30 3.22
C GLU A 126 -3.18 11.10 4.46
N LYS A 127 -4.47 11.47 4.53
CA LYS A 127 -5.04 12.22 5.66
C LYS A 127 -5.40 11.37 6.87
N ILE A 128 -5.32 10.06 6.78
CA ILE A 128 -5.57 9.14 7.89
C ILE A 128 -4.22 8.85 8.55
N PRO A 129 -3.95 9.34 9.76
CA PRO A 129 -2.66 9.15 10.40
C PRO A 129 -2.51 7.74 10.98
N LEU A 130 -1.27 7.28 11.08
CA LEU A 130 -0.90 6.21 12.01
C LEU A 130 -0.91 6.72 13.45
N SER A 131 -0.95 5.82 14.43
CA SER A 131 -0.82 6.18 15.84
C SER A 131 0.49 6.93 16.09
N GLN A 132 0.49 7.82 17.06
CA GLN A 132 1.67 8.61 17.42
C GLN A 132 2.84 7.70 17.81
N GLU A 133 2.57 6.67 18.60
CA GLU A 133 3.58 5.69 19.02
C GLU A 133 4.25 5.01 17.82
N ARG A 134 3.47 4.60 16.83
CA ARG A 134 4.00 3.98 15.61
C ARG A 134 4.81 4.96 14.77
N GLN A 135 4.34 6.21 14.63
CA GLN A 135 5.09 7.26 13.92
C GLN A 135 6.43 7.54 14.59
N ILE A 136 6.47 7.64 15.91
CA ILE A 136 7.70 7.83 16.70
C ILE A 136 8.65 6.65 16.47
N GLY A 137 8.18 5.41 16.64
CA GLY A 137 9.03 4.22 16.46
C GLY A 137 9.59 4.08 15.04
N ILE A 138 8.86 4.51 14.01
CA ILE A 138 9.36 4.53 12.62
C ILE A 138 10.49 5.57 12.48
N ILE A 139 10.29 6.78 13.00
CA ILE A 139 11.29 7.84 12.90
C ILE A 139 12.55 7.48 13.68
N GLU A 140 12.42 6.91 14.87
CA GLU A 140 13.55 6.44 15.67
C GLU A 140 14.37 5.40 14.92
N ARG A 141 13.73 4.38 14.33
CA ARG A 141 14.44 3.39 13.51
C ARG A 141 15.14 4.03 12.31
N GLN A 142 14.52 4.98 11.64
CA GLN A 142 15.15 5.70 10.52
C GLN A 142 16.38 6.51 11.00
N ILE A 143 16.33 7.11 12.18
CA ILE A 143 17.48 7.82 12.77
C ILE A 143 18.62 6.84 13.03
N ASP A 144 18.35 5.70 13.66
CA ASP A 144 19.35 4.67 13.96
C ASP A 144 20.02 4.14 12.68
N GLU A 145 19.23 3.86 11.63
CA GLU A 145 19.76 3.43 10.33
C GLU A 145 20.66 4.49 9.69
N ILE A 146 20.27 5.76 9.76
CA ILE A 146 21.10 6.87 9.24
C ILE A 146 22.38 7.01 10.04
N GLU A 147 22.34 6.92 11.36
CA GLU A 147 23.50 7.02 12.22
C GLU A 147 24.51 5.90 11.90
N LEU A 148 24.03 4.68 11.78
CA LEU A 148 24.85 3.54 11.36
C LEU A 148 25.47 3.74 9.97
N ALA A 149 24.68 4.27 9.01
CA ALA A 149 25.17 4.56 7.67
C ALA A 149 26.23 5.67 7.65
N ILE A 150 26.09 6.71 8.50
CA ILE A 150 27.09 7.78 8.66
C ILE A 150 28.40 7.22 9.24
N GLU A 151 28.32 6.36 10.26
CA GLU A 151 29.50 5.74 10.88
C GLU A 151 30.26 4.87 9.85
N GLN A 152 29.54 4.04 9.11
CA GLN A 152 30.13 3.21 8.05
C GLN A 152 30.77 4.07 6.94
N ALA A 153 30.07 5.12 6.49
CA ALA A 153 30.60 6.02 5.46
C ALA A 153 31.86 6.77 5.94
N LYS A 154 31.94 7.12 7.21
CA LYS A 154 33.14 7.74 7.80
C LYS A 154 34.31 6.74 7.89
N ALA A 155 34.04 5.49 8.27
CA ALA A 155 35.03 4.42 8.33
C ALA A 155 35.62 4.07 6.95
N ASP A 156 34.80 4.09 5.92
CA ASP A 156 35.18 3.77 4.54
C ASP A 156 35.75 4.96 3.76
N ASN A 157 36.13 6.07 4.41
CA ASN A 157 36.54 7.31 3.77
C ASN A 157 35.57 7.82 2.70
N GLY A 158 34.27 7.67 2.95
CA GLY A 158 33.21 8.06 2.02
C GLY A 158 33.20 9.54 1.66
N GLU A 159 32.59 9.88 0.55
CA GLU A 159 32.53 11.27 0.06
C GLU A 159 31.88 12.19 1.10
N ARG A 160 32.56 13.28 1.44
CA ARG A 160 32.09 14.30 2.40
C ARG A 160 30.69 14.86 2.04
N TYR A 161 30.35 14.91 0.78
CA TYR A 161 29.03 15.38 0.32
C TYR A 161 27.91 14.44 0.75
N THR A 162 28.12 13.14 0.58
CA THR A 162 27.14 12.10 0.98
C THR A 162 26.93 12.10 2.49
N ILE A 163 28.00 12.22 3.29
CA ILE A 163 27.92 12.31 4.75
C ILE A 163 27.12 13.54 5.18
N LYS A 164 27.36 14.71 4.57
CA LYS A 164 26.60 15.94 4.87
C LYS A 164 25.11 15.81 4.53
N GLN A 165 24.75 15.11 3.45
CA GLN A 165 23.35 14.85 3.13
C GLN A 165 22.69 13.96 4.18
N MET A 166 23.36 12.89 4.61
CA MET A 166 22.85 12.00 5.66
C MET A 166 22.66 12.76 6.98
N GLU A 167 23.62 13.60 7.38
CA GLU A 167 23.54 14.45 8.58
C GLU A 167 22.35 15.43 8.49
N LYS A 168 22.08 16.00 7.31
CA LYS A 168 20.92 16.87 7.07
C LYS A 168 19.59 16.09 7.21
N SER A 169 19.53 14.90 6.65
CA SER A 169 18.34 14.01 6.76
C SER A 169 18.09 13.62 8.22
N ARG A 170 19.13 13.22 8.95
CA ARG A 170 19.06 12.93 10.38
C ARG A 170 18.49 14.10 11.17
N LYS A 171 19.03 15.32 10.94
CA LYS A 171 18.54 16.54 11.63
C LYS A 171 17.07 16.81 11.33
N SER A 172 16.63 16.59 10.10
CA SER A 172 15.21 16.73 9.71
C SER A 172 14.31 15.74 10.45
N LEU A 173 14.74 14.48 10.56
CA LEU A 173 14.01 13.45 11.31
C LEU A 173 13.93 13.75 12.81
N MET A 174 15.02 14.21 13.41
CA MET A 174 15.04 14.63 14.82
C MET A 174 14.06 15.78 15.08
N THR A 175 14.05 16.80 14.21
CA THR A 175 13.07 17.90 14.31
C THR A 175 11.62 17.40 14.18
N ARG A 176 11.39 16.42 13.33
CA ARG A 176 10.06 15.80 13.18
C ARG A 176 9.67 15.01 14.42
N LEU A 177 10.61 14.28 15.01
CA LEU A 177 10.41 13.53 16.26
C LEU A 177 10.05 14.45 17.43
N GLU A 178 10.80 15.57 17.59
CA GLU A 178 10.53 16.59 18.61
C GLU A 178 9.10 17.16 18.45
N LYS A 179 8.69 17.50 17.22
CA LYS A 179 7.34 18.01 16.94
C LYS A 179 6.25 16.99 17.26
N LEU A 180 6.47 15.71 17.02
CA LEU A 180 5.52 14.65 17.37
C LEU A 180 5.39 14.51 18.88
N ASN A 181 6.48 14.58 19.62
CA ASN A 181 6.47 14.51 21.08
C ASN A 181 5.78 15.73 21.73
N ASP A 182 5.94 16.92 21.15
CA ASP A 182 5.27 18.14 21.64
C ASP A 182 3.76 18.15 21.34
N THR A 183 3.32 17.39 20.34
CA THR A 183 1.91 17.38 19.89
C THR A 183 1.05 16.40 20.68
N SER A 184 1.51 15.85 21.78
CA SER A 184 0.83 14.87 22.65
C SER A 184 -0.59 15.26 23.14
N ARG A 185 -1.12 16.42 22.77
CA ARG A 185 -2.40 16.97 23.20
C ARG A 185 -3.54 16.92 22.18
N LYS A 186 -3.38 16.23 21.04
CA LYS A 186 -4.44 16.13 20.02
C LYS A 186 -4.99 14.71 19.88
N ASP A 187 -5.42 14.12 20.97
CA ASP A 187 -6.00 12.76 21.09
C ASP A 187 -7.36 12.56 20.41
N ASN A 188 -7.70 13.35 19.40
CA ASN A 188 -9.07 13.34 18.89
C ASN A 188 -9.15 12.93 17.40
N VAL A 189 -8.20 12.15 16.92
CA VAL A 189 -8.15 11.69 15.54
C VAL A 189 -8.23 10.17 15.50
N VAL A 190 -9.11 9.63 14.66
CA VAL A 190 -9.15 8.17 14.40
C VAL A 190 -7.92 7.80 13.58
N THR A 191 -7.13 6.88 14.08
CA THR A 191 -5.90 6.41 13.43
C THR A 191 -6.19 5.29 12.45
N PHE A 192 -5.24 5.00 11.54
CA PHE A 192 -5.36 3.92 10.57
C PHE A 192 -5.57 2.55 11.25
N GLU A 193 -4.86 2.30 12.35
CA GLU A 193 -5.00 1.07 13.15
C GLU A 193 -6.42 0.91 13.70
N GLN A 194 -7.06 2.01 14.09
CA GLN A 194 -8.41 1.99 14.63
C GLN A 194 -9.50 1.75 13.59
N LEU A 195 -9.20 1.87 12.31
CA LEU A 195 -10.16 1.58 11.24
C LEU A 195 -10.57 0.10 11.19
N GLY A 196 -9.72 -0.79 11.68
CA GLY A 196 -9.95 -2.23 11.62
C GLY A 196 -9.79 -2.82 10.22
N VAL A 197 -9.08 -2.12 9.34
CA VAL A 197 -8.74 -2.61 8.01
C VAL A 197 -7.65 -3.68 8.13
N ASP A 198 -7.87 -4.82 7.52
CA ASP A 198 -6.92 -5.94 7.48
C ASP A 198 -6.62 -6.39 6.05
N ARG A 199 -7.16 -5.71 5.05
CA ARG A 199 -6.83 -5.93 3.64
C ARG A 199 -6.84 -4.62 2.86
N LEU A 200 -5.73 -4.35 2.16
CA LEU A 200 -5.50 -3.12 1.40
C LEU A 200 -5.32 -3.43 -0.08
N PHE A 201 -6.11 -2.74 -0.90
CA PHE A 201 -5.98 -2.74 -2.35
C PHE A 201 -5.62 -1.34 -2.82
N VAL A 202 -4.53 -1.20 -3.58
CA VAL A 202 -4.06 0.10 -4.08
C VAL A 202 -4.02 0.07 -5.61
N ASP A 203 -4.89 0.84 -6.22
CA ASP A 203 -4.89 1.03 -7.67
C ASP A 203 -3.93 2.16 -8.07
N GLU A 204 -3.35 2.05 -9.27
CA GLU A 204 -2.33 2.96 -9.79
C GLU A 204 -1.16 3.17 -8.79
N SER A 205 -0.66 2.06 -8.26
CA SER A 205 0.37 2.02 -7.22
C SER A 205 1.71 2.66 -7.63
N HIS A 206 1.93 2.87 -8.95
CA HIS A 206 3.09 3.62 -9.45
C HIS A 206 3.15 5.07 -8.93
N ASN A 207 2.04 5.60 -8.40
CA ASN A 207 2.03 6.91 -7.72
C ASN A 207 2.87 6.93 -6.43
N TYR A 208 3.23 5.77 -5.88
CA TYR A 208 4.03 5.60 -4.65
C TYR A 208 5.47 5.14 -4.91
N LYS A 209 5.93 5.17 -6.15
CA LYS A 209 7.26 4.69 -6.58
C LYS A 209 8.46 5.44 -6.00
N ASN A 210 8.27 6.63 -5.45
CA ASN A 210 9.32 7.49 -4.91
C ASN A 210 9.59 7.22 -3.43
N LEU A 211 9.71 5.95 -3.04
CA LEU A 211 10.13 5.59 -1.70
C LEU A 211 11.63 5.82 -1.57
N PHE A 212 12.04 6.58 -0.54
CA PHE A 212 13.43 6.72 -0.20
C PHE A 212 13.92 5.45 0.50
N LEU A 213 14.87 4.78 -0.15
CA LEU A 213 15.49 3.57 0.39
C LEU A 213 16.96 3.87 0.70
N TYR A 214 17.38 3.66 1.93
CA TYR A 214 18.78 3.66 2.28
C TYR A 214 19.45 2.44 1.64
N THR A 215 20.13 2.64 0.51
CA THR A 215 20.89 1.56 -0.11
C THR A 215 22.40 1.85 -0.02
N LYS A 216 23.20 0.79 0.14
CA LYS A 216 24.67 0.86 0.01
C LYS A 216 25.10 1.15 -1.44
N MET A 217 24.19 1.06 -2.40
CA MET A 217 24.44 1.35 -3.81
C MET A 217 24.38 2.85 -4.03
N ARG A 218 25.55 3.46 -4.22
CA ARG A 218 25.69 4.86 -4.58
C ARG A 218 25.36 5.04 -6.07
N ASN A 219 24.66 6.12 -6.40
CA ASN A 219 24.35 6.55 -7.77
C ASN A 219 23.55 5.56 -8.64
N VAL A 220 22.59 4.85 -8.06
CA VAL A 220 21.63 4.11 -8.87
C VAL A 220 20.64 5.11 -9.48
N ALA A 221 20.65 5.21 -10.81
CA ALA A 221 19.72 6.08 -11.52
C ALA A 221 18.26 5.66 -11.18
N GLY A 222 17.43 6.64 -10.78
CA GLY A 222 16.02 6.44 -10.46
C GLY A 222 15.70 6.17 -8.99
N ILE A 223 16.66 6.06 -8.09
CA ILE A 223 16.39 6.09 -6.64
C ILE A 223 16.18 7.56 -6.23
N ALA A 224 15.01 7.85 -5.65
CA ALA A 224 14.71 9.19 -5.17
C ALA A 224 15.68 9.57 -4.04
N GLN A 225 16.38 10.69 -4.21
CA GLN A 225 17.24 11.26 -3.15
C GLN A 225 16.45 12.07 -2.11
N THR A 226 15.17 12.33 -2.39
CA THR A 226 14.24 13.01 -1.50
C THR A 226 13.06 12.12 -1.23
N GLU A 227 12.73 11.96 0.04
CA GLU A 227 11.58 11.22 0.49
C GLU A 227 10.29 11.87 -0.02
N ALA A 228 9.47 11.14 -0.77
CA ALA A 228 8.11 11.54 -1.03
C ALA A 228 7.25 11.16 0.17
N GLN A 229 6.74 12.13 0.90
CA GLN A 229 5.97 11.92 2.13
C GLN A 229 4.83 10.91 1.97
N LYS A 230 4.13 10.94 0.82
CA LYS A 230 3.06 9.99 0.54
C LYS A 230 3.54 8.53 0.39
N SER A 231 4.73 8.32 -0.17
CA SER A 231 5.31 6.99 -0.34
C SER A 231 5.75 6.41 1.00
N SER A 232 6.34 7.23 1.87
CA SER A 232 6.72 6.82 3.23
C SER A 232 5.50 6.55 4.11
N ASP A 233 4.42 7.33 3.97
CA ASP A 233 3.16 7.08 4.66
C ASP A 233 2.53 5.76 4.22
N MET A 234 2.46 5.51 2.91
CA MET A 234 1.98 4.23 2.36
C MET A 234 2.83 3.07 2.88
N PHE A 235 4.15 3.18 2.82
CA PHE A 235 5.05 2.14 3.30
C PHE A 235 4.85 1.82 4.78
N ALA A 236 4.73 2.84 5.63
CA ALA A 236 4.48 2.67 7.06
C ALA A 236 3.15 1.96 7.35
N LYS A 237 2.10 2.27 6.59
CA LYS A 237 0.80 1.60 6.69
C LYS A 237 0.86 0.16 6.18
N CYS A 238 1.63 -0.10 5.12
CA CYS A 238 1.89 -1.45 4.64
C CYS A 238 2.64 -2.28 5.71
N GLN A 239 3.66 -1.74 6.35
CA GLN A 239 4.35 -2.43 7.45
C GLN A 239 3.41 -2.81 8.59
N TYR A 240 2.51 -1.90 8.97
CA TYR A 240 1.47 -2.22 9.96
C TYR A 240 0.58 -3.38 9.53
N LEU A 241 0.09 -3.37 8.28
CA LEU A 241 -0.75 -4.45 7.76
C LEU A 241 -0.01 -5.77 7.68
N ASP A 242 1.27 -5.76 7.36
CA ASP A 242 2.09 -6.96 7.31
C ASP A 242 2.32 -7.58 8.68
N GLU A 243 2.56 -6.74 9.69
CA GLU A 243 2.60 -7.20 11.09
C GLU A 243 1.25 -7.82 11.51
N LEU A 244 0.13 -7.24 11.06
CA LEU A 244 -1.21 -7.72 11.39
C LEU A 244 -1.58 -9.01 10.66
N THR A 245 -1.19 -9.16 9.39
CA THR A 245 -1.68 -10.22 8.47
C THR A 245 -0.64 -11.28 8.15
N GLY A 246 0.60 -11.12 8.60
CA GLY A 246 1.70 -12.02 8.24
C GLY A 246 2.08 -11.94 6.75
N GLY A 247 2.00 -10.75 6.15
CA GLY A 247 2.40 -10.51 4.75
C GLY A 247 1.37 -10.93 3.70
N LYS A 248 0.08 -11.00 4.05
CA LYS A 248 -0.98 -11.46 3.14
C LYS A 248 -2.10 -10.44 2.94
N GLY A 249 -1.93 -9.22 3.42
CA GLY A 249 -2.98 -8.21 3.46
C GLY A 249 -2.93 -7.17 2.36
N ILE A 250 -1.96 -7.19 1.43
CA ILE A 250 -1.71 -6.09 0.51
C ILE A 250 -1.76 -6.56 -0.94
N THR A 251 -2.53 -5.83 -1.75
CA THR A 251 -2.53 -5.97 -3.21
C THR A 251 -2.30 -4.60 -3.84
N PHE A 252 -1.24 -4.48 -4.61
CA PHE A 252 -0.96 -3.33 -5.45
C PHE A 252 -1.29 -3.63 -6.90
N ALA A 253 -1.85 -2.66 -7.63
CA ALA A 253 -2.16 -2.79 -9.04
C ALA A 253 -1.63 -1.60 -9.84
N THR A 254 -1.05 -1.87 -10.99
CA THR A 254 -0.60 -0.84 -11.93
C THR A 254 -0.58 -1.37 -13.36
N GLY A 255 -0.95 -0.51 -14.31
CA GLY A 255 -0.78 -0.79 -15.74
C GLY A 255 0.61 -0.40 -16.26
N THR A 256 1.36 0.37 -15.47
CA THR A 256 2.69 0.90 -15.84
C THR A 256 3.69 0.66 -14.70
N PRO A 257 4.11 -0.60 -14.48
CA PRO A 257 4.99 -0.95 -13.36
C PRO A 257 6.37 -0.28 -13.47
N ILE A 258 6.78 0.06 -14.69
CA ILE A 258 8.02 0.76 -14.99
C ILE A 258 7.69 1.92 -15.94
N SER A 259 7.98 3.16 -15.52
CA SER A 259 7.82 4.32 -16.39
C SER A 259 9.14 4.96 -16.79
N ASN A 260 10.10 5.09 -15.86
CA ASN A 260 11.39 5.74 -16.13
C ASN A 260 12.59 4.84 -15.83
N SER A 261 12.47 3.93 -14.86
CA SER A 261 13.61 3.12 -14.41
C SER A 261 13.14 1.84 -13.72
N MET A 262 13.96 0.78 -13.80
CA MET A 262 13.72 -0.49 -13.09
C MET A 262 13.65 -0.32 -11.57
N THR A 263 14.23 0.74 -11.03
CA THR A 263 14.16 1.06 -9.60
C THR A 263 12.75 1.45 -9.14
N GLU A 264 11.89 1.93 -10.04
CA GLU A 264 10.47 2.19 -9.72
C GLU A 264 9.73 0.88 -9.40
N LEU A 265 9.96 -0.15 -10.19
CA LEU A 265 9.43 -1.49 -9.92
C LEU A 265 9.99 -2.04 -8.61
N TYR A 266 11.28 -1.82 -8.33
CA TYR A 266 11.89 -2.20 -7.08
C TYR A 266 11.24 -1.51 -5.88
N SER A 267 11.00 -0.19 -5.95
CA SER A 267 10.37 0.57 -4.86
C SER A 267 8.94 0.13 -4.57
N VAL A 268 8.13 -0.08 -5.62
CA VAL A 268 6.75 -0.58 -5.48
C VAL A 268 6.76 -2.04 -5.00
N GLY A 269 7.63 -2.87 -5.56
CA GLY A 269 7.82 -4.25 -5.13
C GLY A 269 8.32 -4.35 -3.69
N TYR A 270 9.20 -3.45 -3.28
CA TYR A 270 9.69 -3.39 -1.90
C TYR A 270 8.57 -3.11 -0.89
N MET A 271 7.63 -2.21 -1.21
CA MET A 271 6.46 -1.95 -0.37
C MET A 271 5.55 -3.17 -0.21
N VAL A 272 5.48 -4.02 -1.24
CA VAL A 272 4.64 -5.22 -1.24
C VAL A 272 5.35 -6.42 -0.59
N LEU A 273 6.67 -6.52 -0.73
CA LEU A 273 7.42 -7.73 -0.40
C LEU A 273 8.28 -7.61 0.88
N CYS A 274 8.58 -6.41 1.36
CA CYS A 274 9.51 -6.19 2.49
C CYS A 274 8.83 -6.11 3.84
N SER A 275 7.93 -7.02 4.12
CA SER A 275 7.26 -7.03 5.42
C SER A 275 7.82 -8.02 6.42
N ILE A 276 8.65 -8.95 6.04
CA ILE A 276 9.09 -10.02 6.93
C ILE A 276 10.61 -10.19 6.84
N ASP A 277 11.27 -9.86 7.94
CA ASP A 277 12.68 -10.11 8.28
C ASP A 277 13.77 -9.36 7.50
N SER A 278 14.59 -8.66 8.28
CA SER A 278 15.84 -8.02 7.86
C SER A 278 16.92 -8.99 7.34
N GLU A 279 16.66 -10.29 7.28
CA GLU A 279 17.55 -11.31 6.74
C GLU A 279 17.26 -11.72 5.28
N ILE A 280 16.15 -11.34 4.69
CA ILE A 280 15.83 -11.69 3.31
C ILE A 280 16.42 -10.69 2.32
N HIS A 281 17.73 -10.54 2.30
CA HIS A 281 18.46 -9.96 1.17
C HIS A 281 18.57 -10.90 -0.04
N LYS A 282 17.81 -11.99 -0.07
CA LYS A 282 17.69 -12.90 -1.22
C LYS A 282 16.26 -12.87 -1.75
N VAL A 283 15.87 -11.71 -2.28
CA VAL A 283 14.57 -11.60 -2.96
C VAL A 283 14.62 -12.31 -4.29
N THR A 284 14.16 -13.54 -4.32
CA THR A 284 13.54 -14.09 -5.52
C THR A 284 12.06 -13.73 -5.49
N GLY A 285 11.75 -12.43 -5.65
CA GLY A 285 10.38 -11.98 -5.82
C GLY A 285 9.84 -12.53 -7.14
N LYS A 286 8.86 -13.43 -7.10
CA LYS A 286 8.08 -13.80 -8.28
C LYS A 286 7.20 -12.61 -8.65
N ILE A 287 7.75 -11.73 -9.47
CA ILE A 287 6.97 -10.73 -10.17
C ILE A 287 6.24 -11.46 -11.28
N MET A 288 4.92 -11.60 -11.15
CA MET A 288 4.09 -12.12 -12.22
C MET A 288 3.93 -11.03 -13.27
N LEU A 289 4.80 -11.04 -14.26
CA LEU A 289 4.61 -10.30 -15.50
C LEU A 289 3.60 -11.08 -16.33
N GLY A 290 2.38 -10.60 -16.41
CA GLY A 290 1.40 -11.11 -17.36
C GLY A 290 1.84 -10.75 -18.78
N THR A 291 2.46 -11.69 -19.46
CA THR A 291 2.63 -11.60 -20.92
C THR A 291 1.26 -11.80 -21.53
N GLY A 292 0.65 -10.69 -21.94
CA GLY A 292 -0.52 -10.76 -22.81
C GLY A 292 -0.05 -11.22 -24.18
N GLU A 293 -0.02 -12.53 -24.39
CA GLU A 293 -0.10 -13.06 -25.74
C GLU A 293 -1.57 -13.06 -26.13
N GLY A 294 -1.89 -12.13 -27.03
CA GLY A 294 -3.17 -12.15 -27.69
C GLY A 294 -3.26 -13.33 -28.67
N ASP A 295 -4.32 -14.07 -28.56
CA ASP A 295 -5.01 -14.73 -29.65
C ASP A 295 -6.45 -14.22 -29.70
#